data_a4e329729ed8efdd452f85afe311bb68
#
_entry.id   a4e329729ed8efdd452f85afe311bb68
#
_cell.length_a   1.000
_cell.length_b   1.000
_cell.length_c   1.000
_cell.angle_alpha   90.00
_cell.angle_beta   90.00
_cell.angle_gamma   90.00
#
_symmetry.space_group_name_H-M   'P 1'
#
loop_
_entity.id
_entity.type
_entity.pdbx_description
1 polymer ?
#
loop_
_entity_poly.entity_id
_entity_poly.type
_entity_poly.pdbx_seq_one_letter_code
_entity_poly.pdbx_strand_id
1 'polypeptide(L)'
;MKTVIINENQRGFLFKNGKYVKTLGAGKYRLLGGKEIEISEIGGAITCRRATLDTLLSDPDFASRVAVAEVADEQIVLHFVNDRFAGVLGMEGKYAFWQAGDRHEFRTVDLSTPEADEKFPLYIFDRIPASLYTKIEVAEYERARLYYNNRFVRILEPGTYYFWKTSTRVDFDLVDTRLTQMNIVGQEIMTQDKVSLRINFVCTYRVTDFVRILTEIDDYTEQMRVAAQLALRDYVGKYRLDEILENKEGLSKYVLERLKEKEASLFVEIKDAGVKDIILPGEIRDIMNTVLVAEKKAQANVITRREEVASTRSLLNTAKLMDEN
;
A
#
# COMPACT_ATOMS: atom_id res chain seq x y z
N MET A 1 -66.56 -9.70 9.43
CA MET A 1 -66.34 -8.76 8.30
C MET A 1 -65.10 -7.93 8.64
N LYS A 2 -64.00 -8.01 7.84
CA LYS A 2 -62.76 -7.27 8.06
C LYS A 2 -62.66 -6.15 7.01
N THR A 3 -62.33 -4.95 7.44
CA THR A 3 -62.07 -3.84 6.51
C THR A 3 -60.58 -3.59 6.43
N VAL A 4 -60.01 -3.44 5.23
CA VAL A 4 -58.65 -3.09 4.95
C VAL A 4 -58.62 -1.78 4.18
N ILE A 5 -57.75 -0.85 4.59
CA ILE A 5 -57.53 0.42 3.90
C ILE A 5 -56.13 0.29 3.23
N ILE A 6 -56.05 0.60 1.94
CA ILE A 6 -54.81 0.71 1.16
C ILE A 6 -54.59 2.19 0.90
N ASN A 7 -53.47 2.72 1.36
CA ASN A 7 -53.10 4.12 1.19
C ASN A 7 -52.57 4.40 -0.25
N GLU A 8 -52.41 5.68 -0.61
CA GLU A 8 -51.95 6.08 -1.95
C GLU A 8 -50.56 5.58 -2.29
N ASN A 9 -49.66 5.51 -1.28
CA ASN A 9 -48.32 4.96 -1.40
C ASN A 9 -48.25 3.44 -1.31
N GLN A 10 -49.40 2.75 -1.36
CA GLN A 10 -49.51 1.30 -1.21
C GLN A 10 -50.31 0.68 -2.37
N ARG A 11 -50.11 -0.63 -2.54
CA ARG A 11 -50.90 -1.50 -3.38
C ARG A 11 -51.25 -2.76 -2.59
N GLY A 12 -52.38 -3.39 -2.93
CA GLY A 12 -52.84 -4.60 -2.25
C GLY A 12 -52.87 -5.78 -3.20
N PHE A 13 -52.46 -6.95 -2.73
CA PHE A 13 -52.67 -8.21 -3.42
C PHE A 13 -53.85 -8.93 -2.80
N LEU A 14 -54.93 -9.12 -3.59
CA LEU A 14 -56.12 -9.82 -3.13
C LEU A 14 -55.94 -11.31 -3.32
N PHE A 15 -56.16 -12.05 -2.24
CA PHE A 15 -56.21 -13.51 -2.22
C PHE A 15 -57.62 -13.98 -1.87
N LYS A 16 -58.04 -15.09 -2.47
CA LYS A 16 -59.28 -15.82 -2.12
C LYS A 16 -58.92 -17.29 -1.91
N ASN A 17 -59.16 -17.80 -0.70
CA ASN A 17 -58.80 -19.19 -0.33
C ASN A 17 -57.37 -19.55 -0.67
N GLY A 18 -56.41 -18.61 -0.37
CA GLY A 18 -55.00 -18.78 -0.62
C GLY A 18 -54.50 -18.55 -2.06
N LYS A 19 -55.40 -18.35 -3.04
CA LYS A 19 -55.05 -18.09 -4.44
C LYS A 19 -55.04 -16.58 -4.72
N TYR A 20 -54.04 -16.09 -5.42
CA TYR A 20 -53.98 -14.73 -5.94
C TYR A 20 -55.14 -14.48 -6.92
N VAL A 21 -55.76 -13.34 -6.80
CA VAL A 21 -56.93 -12.97 -7.63
C VAL A 21 -56.64 -11.74 -8.50
N LYS A 22 -56.17 -10.67 -7.90
CA LYS A 22 -55.81 -9.42 -8.59
C LYS A 22 -55.11 -8.42 -7.69
N THR A 23 -54.49 -7.41 -8.31
CA THR A 23 -53.95 -6.23 -7.64
C THR A 23 -55.01 -5.19 -7.35
N LEU A 24 -54.92 -4.52 -6.20
CA LEU A 24 -55.83 -3.47 -5.76
C LEU A 24 -55.06 -2.14 -5.60
N GLY A 25 -55.67 -1.06 -6.05
CA GLY A 25 -55.18 0.31 -5.81
C GLY A 25 -55.54 0.82 -4.42
N ALA A 26 -55.23 2.11 -4.18
CA ALA A 26 -55.64 2.80 -2.96
C ALA A 26 -57.18 2.77 -2.80
N GLY A 27 -57.64 2.61 -1.56
CA GLY A 27 -59.07 2.56 -1.26
C GLY A 27 -59.42 1.76 -0.03
N LYS A 28 -60.72 1.71 0.27
CA LYS A 28 -61.28 0.97 1.41
C LYS A 28 -61.98 -0.28 0.93
N TYR A 29 -61.53 -1.44 1.35
CA TYR A 29 -62.01 -2.75 0.92
C TYR A 29 -62.66 -3.52 2.07
N ARG A 30 -63.86 -4.05 1.86
CA ARG A 30 -64.56 -4.92 2.79
C ARG A 30 -64.36 -6.37 2.37
N LEU A 31 -63.80 -7.19 3.27
CA LEU A 31 -63.48 -8.57 3.01
C LEU A 31 -64.54 -9.50 3.57
N LEU A 32 -65.00 -10.42 2.69
CA LEU A 32 -66.00 -11.44 2.95
C LEU A 32 -65.53 -12.77 2.30
N GLY A 33 -65.93 -13.90 2.90
CA GLY A 33 -65.81 -15.22 2.23
C GLY A 33 -64.37 -15.67 1.92
N GLY A 34 -63.47 -15.71 2.90
CA GLY A 34 -62.13 -16.24 2.73
C GLY A 34 -61.19 -15.34 1.89
N LYS A 35 -61.55 -14.04 1.74
CA LYS A 35 -60.72 -13.06 1.10
C LYS A 35 -59.73 -12.42 2.07
N GLU A 36 -58.50 -12.26 1.63
CA GLU A 36 -57.42 -11.59 2.35
C GLU A 36 -56.67 -10.61 1.43
N ILE A 37 -56.09 -9.56 2.01
CA ILE A 37 -55.27 -8.59 1.29
C ILE A 37 -53.93 -8.55 1.96
N GLU A 38 -52.86 -8.67 1.18
CA GLU A 38 -51.46 -8.37 1.57
C GLU A 38 -51.09 -7.02 0.94
N ILE A 39 -50.50 -6.12 1.75
CA ILE A 39 -50.16 -4.76 1.34
C ILE A 39 -48.68 -4.73 0.95
N SER A 40 -48.37 -4.07 -0.18
CA SER A 40 -47.02 -3.77 -0.67
C SER A 40 -46.83 -2.26 -0.75
N GLU A 41 -45.72 -1.75 -0.25
CA GLU A 41 -45.33 -0.35 -0.42
C GLU A 41 -44.86 -0.10 -1.87
N ILE A 42 -45.05 1.13 -2.36
CA ILE A 42 -44.64 1.52 -3.72
C ILE A 42 -43.11 1.78 -3.80
N GLY A 43 -42.50 2.27 -2.72
CA GLY A 43 -41.13 2.80 -2.72
C GLY A 43 -39.98 1.78 -2.68
N GLY A 44 -40.21 0.50 -2.92
CA GLY A 44 -39.18 -0.53 -2.88
C GLY A 44 -39.45 -1.71 -3.78
N ALA A 45 -38.58 -2.72 -3.70
CA ALA A 45 -38.79 -3.98 -4.38
C ALA A 45 -40.09 -4.65 -3.86
N ILE A 46 -40.90 -5.11 -4.76
CA ILE A 46 -42.16 -5.76 -4.44
C ILE A 46 -41.91 -7.10 -3.75
N THR A 47 -42.46 -7.26 -2.56
CA THR A 47 -42.42 -8.52 -1.83
C THR A 47 -43.84 -8.99 -1.56
N CYS A 48 -44.09 -10.29 -1.72
CA CYS A 48 -45.33 -10.92 -1.37
C CYS A 48 -45.01 -12.25 -0.67
N ARG A 49 -45.60 -12.45 0.52
CA ARG A 49 -45.33 -13.68 1.30
C ARG A 49 -46.20 -14.86 0.82
N ARG A 50 -47.33 -14.56 0.16
CA ARG A 50 -48.37 -15.53 -0.20
C ARG A 50 -48.30 -16.00 -1.64
N ALA A 51 -47.53 -15.30 -2.48
CA ALA A 51 -47.36 -15.66 -3.88
C ALA A 51 -45.92 -15.35 -4.30
N THR A 52 -45.35 -16.14 -5.19
CA THR A 52 -44.09 -15.84 -5.86
C THR A 52 -44.27 -14.69 -6.84
N LEU A 53 -43.20 -13.99 -7.17
CA LEU A 53 -43.24 -12.92 -8.17
C LEU A 53 -43.71 -13.44 -9.54
N ASP A 54 -43.32 -14.65 -9.94
CA ASP A 54 -43.78 -15.27 -11.20
C ASP A 54 -45.30 -15.48 -11.21
N THR A 55 -45.89 -15.85 -10.06
CA THR A 55 -47.35 -15.95 -9.93
C THR A 55 -48.05 -14.60 -10.13
N LEU A 56 -47.47 -13.54 -9.58
CA LEU A 56 -47.97 -12.17 -9.73
C LEU A 56 -47.83 -11.69 -11.19
N LEU A 57 -46.66 -11.95 -11.81
CA LEU A 57 -46.35 -11.58 -13.20
C LEU A 57 -47.24 -12.32 -14.23
N SER A 58 -47.86 -13.45 -13.85
CA SER A 58 -48.82 -14.13 -14.68
C SER A 58 -50.13 -13.33 -14.87
N ASP A 59 -50.37 -12.31 -14.05
CA ASP A 59 -51.47 -11.38 -14.20
C ASP A 59 -51.06 -10.22 -15.12
N PRO A 60 -51.62 -10.07 -16.33
CA PRO A 60 -51.26 -9.01 -17.27
C PRO A 60 -51.48 -7.59 -16.72
N ASP A 61 -52.47 -7.41 -15.85
CA ASP A 61 -52.73 -6.10 -15.22
C ASP A 61 -51.59 -5.73 -14.24
N PHE A 62 -51.09 -6.70 -13.44
CA PHE A 62 -49.94 -6.49 -12.58
C PHE A 62 -48.68 -6.27 -13.41
N ALA A 63 -48.41 -7.13 -14.38
CA ALA A 63 -47.22 -7.07 -15.23
C ALA A 63 -47.05 -5.71 -15.94
N SER A 64 -48.19 -5.11 -16.36
CA SER A 64 -48.16 -3.80 -17.04
C SER A 64 -47.83 -2.60 -16.11
N ARG A 65 -47.90 -2.80 -14.80
CA ARG A 65 -47.70 -1.74 -13.79
C ARG A 65 -46.34 -1.78 -13.08
N VAL A 66 -45.51 -2.76 -13.44
CA VAL A 66 -44.23 -2.97 -12.78
C VAL A 66 -43.07 -2.97 -13.77
N ALA A 67 -41.92 -2.50 -13.31
CA ALA A 67 -40.64 -2.71 -14.00
C ALA A 67 -39.97 -3.92 -13.37
N VAL A 68 -39.50 -4.85 -14.21
CA VAL A 68 -38.89 -6.10 -13.76
C VAL A 68 -37.39 -6.11 -14.07
N ALA A 69 -36.59 -6.52 -13.10
CA ALA A 69 -35.16 -6.82 -13.28
C ALA A 69 -34.92 -8.29 -12.94
N GLU A 70 -34.05 -8.92 -13.68
CA GLU A 70 -33.55 -10.27 -13.40
C GLU A 70 -32.04 -10.21 -13.17
N VAL A 71 -31.60 -10.82 -12.07
CA VAL A 71 -30.18 -10.96 -11.70
C VAL A 71 -29.84 -12.42 -11.88
N ALA A 72 -28.98 -12.71 -12.83
CA ALA A 72 -28.44 -14.06 -13.06
C ALA A 72 -27.17 -14.30 -12.23
N ASP A 73 -26.66 -15.54 -12.28
CA ASP A 73 -25.39 -15.92 -11.70
C ASP A 73 -24.27 -15.01 -12.21
N GLU A 74 -23.33 -14.70 -11.34
CA GLU A 74 -22.18 -13.84 -11.66
C GLU A 74 -22.56 -12.45 -12.21
N GLN A 75 -23.69 -11.91 -11.78
CA GLN A 75 -24.14 -10.58 -12.15
C GLN A 75 -24.62 -9.77 -10.94
N ILE A 76 -24.56 -8.46 -11.08
CA ILE A 76 -25.31 -7.51 -10.28
C ILE A 76 -26.08 -6.59 -11.22
N VAL A 77 -27.16 -6.02 -10.73
CA VAL A 77 -27.95 -5.07 -11.51
C VAL A 77 -27.98 -3.73 -10.76
N LEU A 78 -27.52 -2.68 -11.44
CA LEU A 78 -27.64 -1.31 -10.96
C LEU A 78 -29.04 -0.80 -11.28
N HIS A 79 -29.74 -0.34 -10.27
CA HIS A 79 -31.07 0.20 -10.38
C HIS A 79 -31.05 1.73 -10.35
N PHE A 80 -31.66 2.34 -11.36
CA PHE A 80 -31.81 3.79 -11.48
C PHE A 80 -33.33 4.11 -11.50
N VAL A 81 -33.69 5.18 -10.80
CA VAL A 81 -35.05 5.72 -10.79
C VAL A 81 -34.94 7.18 -11.25
N ASN A 82 -35.68 7.52 -12.33
CA ASN A 82 -35.66 8.84 -12.92
C ASN A 82 -34.21 9.37 -13.16
N ASP A 83 -33.38 8.53 -13.78
CA ASP A 83 -31.95 8.76 -14.09
C ASP A 83 -31.04 8.91 -12.87
N ARG A 84 -31.52 8.63 -11.66
CA ARG A 84 -30.72 8.67 -10.44
C ARG A 84 -30.44 7.27 -9.92
N PHE A 85 -29.20 7.01 -9.54
CA PHE A 85 -28.84 5.74 -8.93
C PHE A 85 -29.60 5.53 -7.62
N ALA A 86 -30.39 4.48 -7.56
CA ALA A 86 -31.25 4.11 -6.43
C ALA A 86 -30.65 2.99 -5.58
N GLY A 87 -29.90 2.06 -6.19
CA GLY A 87 -29.29 0.95 -5.45
C GLY A 87 -28.73 -0.14 -6.36
N VAL A 88 -28.27 -1.22 -5.74
CA VAL A 88 -27.75 -2.42 -6.41
C VAL A 88 -28.59 -3.64 -6.00
N LEU A 89 -28.90 -4.47 -6.96
CA LEU A 89 -29.51 -5.78 -6.79
C LEU A 89 -28.38 -6.81 -6.93
N GLY A 90 -28.00 -7.46 -5.85
CA GLY A 90 -26.82 -8.33 -5.80
C GLY A 90 -27.13 -9.79 -5.49
N MET A 91 -28.39 -10.16 -5.34
CA MET A 91 -28.80 -11.55 -5.15
C MET A 91 -29.52 -12.04 -6.39
N GLU A 92 -29.21 -13.28 -6.79
CA GLU A 92 -29.91 -13.95 -7.88
C GLU A 92 -31.42 -13.91 -7.68
N GLY A 93 -32.14 -13.72 -8.79
CA GLY A 93 -33.58 -13.74 -8.78
C GLY A 93 -34.21 -12.60 -9.56
N LYS A 94 -35.56 -12.60 -9.53
CA LYS A 94 -36.39 -11.56 -10.15
C LYS A 94 -36.80 -10.52 -9.12
N TYR A 95 -36.72 -9.27 -9.52
CA TYR A 95 -37.17 -8.12 -8.76
C TYR A 95 -38.18 -7.35 -9.56
N ALA A 96 -39.21 -6.86 -8.91
CA ALA A 96 -40.20 -5.98 -9.54
C ALA A 96 -40.35 -4.70 -8.71
N PHE A 97 -40.62 -3.60 -9.38
CA PHE A 97 -40.81 -2.28 -8.80
C PHE A 97 -42.05 -1.64 -9.40
N TRP A 98 -42.88 -0.98 -8.58
CA TRP A 98 -44.04 -0.27 -9.06
C TRP A 98 -43.64 0.94 -9.92
N GLN A 99 -44.17 1.03 -11.14
CA GLN A 99 -43.89 2.16 -12.02
C GLN A 99 -44.61 3.45 -11.62
N ALA A 100 -45.58 3.46 -10.82
CA ALA A 100 -46.37 4.55 -10.20
C ALA A 100 -45.97 6.03 -10.52
N GLY A 101 -45.55 6.32 -11.75
CA GLY A 101 -45.04 7.61 -12.21
C GLY A 101 -43.53 7.68 -12.31
N ASP A 102 -42.78 6.70 -11.81
CA ASP A 102 -41.33 6.62 -11.87
C ASP A 102 -40.85 5.79 -13.08
N ARG A 103 -39.77 6.24 -13.69
CA ARG A 103 -39.06 5.49 -14.73
C ARG A 103 -37.91 4.70 -14.09
N HIS A 104 -38.01 3.37 -14.19
CA HIS A 104 -36.98 2.46 -13.74
C HIS A 104 -36.06 2.05 -14.90
N GLU A 105 -34.77 2.11 -14.71
CA GLU A 105 -33.74 1.62 -15.62
C GLU A 105 -32.83 0.65 -14.87
N PHE A 106 -32.52 -0.46 -15.51
CA PHE A 106 -31.68 -1.51 -14.95
C PHE A 106 -30.46 -1.71 -15.85
N ARG A 107 -29.25 -1.64 -15.25
CA ARG A 107 -28.00 -1.88 -15.96
C ARG A 107 -27.30 -3.07 -15.34
N THR A 108 -27.18 -4.13 -16.10
CA THR A 108 -26.48 -5.35 -15.69
C THR A 108 -24.98 -5.12 -15.72
N VAL A 109 -24.28 -5.58 -14.67
CA VAL A 109 -22.83 -5.62 -14.57
C VAL A 109 -22.42 -7.06 -14.47
N ASP A 110 -21.54 -7.48 -15.37
CA ASP A 110 -20.95 -8.82 -15.40
C ASP A 110 -19.84 -8.92 -14.35
N LEU A 111 -19.90 -9.94 -13.54
CA LEU A 111 -18.91 -10.27 -12.49
C LEU A 111 -18.07 -11.50 -12.85
N SER A 112 -18.12 -11.98 -14.09
CA SER A 112 -17.28 -13.10 -14.55
C SER A 112 -15.79 -12.78 -14.47
N THR A 113 -15.43 -11.49 -14.55
CA THR A 113 -14.08 -10.98 -14.34
C THR A 113 -14.07 -9.94 -13.21
N PRO A 114 -12.98 -9.85 -12.45
CA PRO A 114 -12.89 -8.87 -11.36
C PRO A 114 -12.72 -7.42 -11.86
N GLU A 115 -12.31 -7.19 -13.09
CA GLU A 115 -12.08 -5.83 -13.60
C GLU A 115 -13.39 -5.11 -13.90
N ALA A 116 -13.51 -3.89 -13.39
CA ALA A 116 -14.61 -3.02 -13.76
C ALA A 116 -14.41 -2.50 -15.20
N ASP A 117 -15.49 -2.37 -15.95
CA ASP A 117 -15.46 -1.77 -17.28
C ASP A 117 -14.87 -0.34 -17.22
N GLU A 118 -14.00 0.02 -18.16
CA GLU A 118 -13.38 1.37 -18.24
C GLU A 118 -14.43 2.50 -18.28
N LYS A 119 -15.63 2.23 -18.81
CA LYS A 119 -16.72 3.19 -18.89
C LYS A 119 -17.62 3.18 -17.64
N PHE A 120 -17.30 2.33 -16.65
CA PHE A 120 -18.09 2.26 -15.43
C PHE A 120 -17.99 3.56 -14.63
N PRO A 121 -19.11 4.18 -14.23
CA PRO A 121 -19.09 5.44 -13.49
C PRO A 121 -18.53 5.25 -12.08
N LEU A 122 -17.30 5.71 -11.82
CA LEU A 122 -16.60 5.47 -10.56
C LEU A 122 -17.35 5.97 -9.32
N TYR A 123 -18.18 7.02 -9.44
CA TYR A 123 -18.99 7.53 -8.32
C TYR A 123 -19.98 6.49 -7.74
N ILE A 124 -20.29 5.44 -8.50
CA ILE A 124 -21.17 4.35 -8.05
C ILE A 124 -20.50 3.55 -6.94
N PHE A 125 -19.16 3.37 -6.98
CA PHE A 125 -18.43 2.67 -5.93
C PHE A 125 -18.57 3.33 -4.55
N ASP A 126 -18.78 4.65 -4.51
CA ASP A 126 -19.03 5.38 -3.25
C ASP A 126 -20.45 5.15 -2.70
N ARG A 127 -21.35 4.54 -3.48
CA ARG A 127 -22.77 4.36 -3.16
C ARG A 127 -23.20 2.92 -3.02
N ILE A 128 -22.34 1.98 -3.36
CA ILE A 128 -22.61 0.54 -3.21
C ILE A 128 -21.87 -0.02 -2.00
N PRO A 129 -22.31 -1.16 -1.45
CA PRO A 129 -21.62 -1.79 -0.34
C PRO A 129 -20.18 -2.18 -0.68
N ALA A 130 -19.24 -1.84 0.19
CA ALA A 130 -17.82 -2.20 0.06
C ALA A 130 -17.58 -3.74 0.05
N SER A 131 -18.59 -4.52 0.40
CA SER A 131 -18.56 -5.97 0.26
C SER A 131 -18.55 -6.45 -1.19
N LEU A 132 -18.92 -5.60 -2.15
CA LEU A 132 -19.02 -5.95 -3.57
C LEU A 132 -17.73 -5.70 -4.36
N TYR A 133 -16.79 -4.93 -3.83
CA TYR A 133 -15.57 -4.57 -4.55
C TYR A 133 -14.35 -4.50 -3.64
N THR A 134 -13.18 -4.52 -4.25
CA THR A 134 -11.88 -4.21 -3.64
C THR A 134 -11.38 -2.91 -4.26
N LYS A 135 -11.04 -1.93 -3.43
CA LYS A 135 -10.41 -0.67 -3.84
C LYS A 135 -8.91 -0.78 -3.59
N ILE A 136 -8.10 -0.44 -4.59
CA ILE A 136 -6.65 -0.35 -4.49
C ILE A 136 -6.23 1.07 -4.80
N GLU A 137 -5.57 1.71 -3.84
CA GLU A 137 -5.00 3.05 -4.00
C GLU A 137 -3.49 2.92 -4.07
N VAL A 138 -2.92 3.36 -5.19
CA VAL A 138 -1.47 3.36 -5.43
C VAL A 138 -1.00 4.80 -5.43
N ALA A 139 -0.16 5.17 -4.47
CA ALA A 139 0.40 6.51 -4.36
C ALA A 139 1.40 6.78 -5.50
N GLU A 140 1.71 8.05 -5.75
CA GLU A 140 2.62 8.46 -6.83
C GLU A 140 4.02 7.81 -6.71
N TYR A 141 4.44 7.57 -5.48
CA TYR A 141 5.73 6.93 -5.17
C TYR A 141 5.65 5.42 -5.01
N GLU A 142 4.52 4.78 -5.35
CA GLU A 142 4.30 3.35 -5.23
C GLU A 142 4.00 2.71 -6.57
N ARG A 143 4.16 1.39 -6.62
CA ARG A 143 3.63 0.48 -7.63
C ARG A 143 2.95 -0.67 -6.92
N ALA A 144 1.81 -1.11 -7.43
CA ALA A 144 1.16 -2.29 -6.91
C ALA A 144 1.36 -3.47 -7.86
N ARG A 145 1.65 -4.62 -7.31
CA ARG A 145 1.60 -5.89 -8.03
C ARG A 145 0.24 -6.50 -7.83
N LEU A 146 -0.48 -6.71 -8.92
CA LEU A 146 -1.81 -7.29 -8.93
C LEU A 146 -1.72 -8.80 -9.12
N TYR A 147 -2.48 -9.53 -8.30
CA TYR A 147 -2.57 -10.99 -8.38
C TYR A 147 -4.03 -11.44 -8.49
N TYR A 148 -4.28 -12.42 -9.36
CA TYR A 148 -5.54 -13.17 -9.42
C TYR A 148 -5.28 -14.61 -9.00
N ASN A 149 -5.96 -15.06 -7.94
CA ASN A 149 -5.78 -16.41 -7.39
C ASN A 149 -4.29 -16.75 -7.14
N ASN A 150 -3.55 -15.83 -6.51
CA ASN A 150 -2.10 -15.92 -6.24
C ASN A 150 -1.20 -15.95 -7.50
N ARG A 151 -1.72 -15.65 -8.69
CA ARG A 151 -0.92 -15.53 -9.90
C ARG A 151 -0.72 -14.06 -10.24
N PHE A 152 0.52 -13.67 -10.51
CA PHE A 152 0.84 -12.31 -10.96
C PHE A 152 0.13 -12.01 -12.29
N VAL A 153 -0.52 -10.84 -12.36
CA VAL A 153 -1.25 -10.37 -13.54
C VAL A 153 -0.51 -9.21 -14.19
N ARG A 154 -0.32 -8.12 -13.46
CA ARG A 154 0.33 -6.90 -13.96
C ARG A 154 0.74 -5.97 -12.83
N ILE A 155 1.54 -4.98 -13.17
CA ILE A 155 1.82 -3.83 -12.31
C ILE A 155 0.71 -2.79 -12.48
N LEU A 156 0.26 -2.22 -11.38
CA LEU A 156 -0.61 -1.03 -11.35
C LEU A 156 0.26 0.20 -11.11
N GLU A 157 0.11 1.18 -12.00
CA GLU A 157 0.70 2.51 -11.88
C GLU A 157 -0.04 3.34 -10.81
N PRO A 158 0.47 4.52 -10.41
CA PRO A 158 -0.22 5.40 -9.48
C PRO A 158 -1.66 5.71 -9.91
N GLY A 159 -2.59 5.58 -8.97
CA GLY A 159 -4.01 5.78 -9.25
C GLY A 159 -4.92 5.02 -8.29
N THR A 160 -6.20 5.10 -8.56
CA THR A 160 -7.23 4.36 -7.82
C THR A 160 -7.88 3.34 -8.75
N TYR A 161 -7.92 2.09 -8.31
CA TYR A 161 -8.46 0.96 -9.06
C TYR A 161 -9.57 0.30 -8.27
N TYR A 162 -10.57 -0.21 -9.00
CA TYR A 162 -11.70 -0.91 -8.42
C TYR A 162 -11.83 -2.27 -9.09
N PHE A 163 -11.95 -3.30 -8.28
CA PHE A 163 -12.12 -4.69 -8.73
C PHE A 163 -13.36 -5.27 -8.06
N TRP A 164 -14.23 -5.89 -8.85
CA TRP A 164 -15.37 -6.59 -8.31
C TRP A 164 -14.93 -7.80 -7.47
N LYS A 165 -15.61 -8.04 -6.37
CA LYS A 165 -15.46 -9.30 -5.63
C LYS A 165 -16.22 -10.39 -6.33
N THR A 166 -15.51 -11.25 -7.00
CA THR A 166 -15.99 -12.38 -7.79
C THR A 166 -15.48 -13.69 -7.19
N SER A 167 -15.67 -14.81 -7.88
CA SER A 167 -15.00 -16.09 -7.59
C SER A 167 -13.47 -16.00 -7.72
N THR A 168 -12.95 -15.02 -8.49
CA THR A 168 -11.53 -14.74 -8.60
C THR A 168 -11.07 -13.83 -7.46
N ARG A 169 -10.20 -14.37 -6.61
CA ARG A 169 -9.59 -13.60 -5.52
C ARG A 169 -8.60 -12.58 -6.08
N VAL A 170 -8.76 -11.33 -5.71
CA VAL A 170 -7.87 -10.22 -6.05
C VAL A 170 -7.00 -9.88 -4.85
N ASP A 171 -5.68 -10.02 -4.99
CA ASP A 171 -4.69 -9.63 -4.01
C ASP A 171 -3.70 -8.64 -4.62
N PHE A 172 -3.03 -7.86 -3.78
CA PHE A 172 -2.01 -6.91 -4.23
C PHE A 172 -0.96 -6.67 -3.16
N ASP A 173 0.24 -6.31 -3.62
CA ASP A 173 1.34 -5.83 -2.78
C ASP A 173 1.82 -4.48 -3.28
N LEU A 174 2.02 -3.53 -2.36
CA LEU A 174 2.60 -2.22 -2.66
C LEU A 174 4.12 -2.26 -2.52
N VAL A 175 4.81 -1.62 -3.45
CA VAL A 175 6.26 -1.45 -3.43
C VAL A 175 6.60 0.02 -3.57
N ASP A 176 7.37 0.53 -2.63
CA ASP A 176 7.89 1.91 -2.66
C ASP A 176 9.00 2.03 -3.71
N THR A 177 8.89 3.02 -4.58
CA THR A 177 9.85 3.28 -5.68
C THR A 177 10.92 4.29 -5.32
N ARG A 178 10.84 4.89 -4.11
CA ARG A 178 11.79 5.90 -3.65
C ARG A 178 13.11 5.28 -3.25
N LEU A 179 14.10 6.13 -3.12
CA LEU A 179 15.37 5.75 -2.50
C LEU A 179 15.15 5.38 -1.04
N THR A 180 15.54 4.18 -0.70
CA THR A 180 15.42 3.61 0.64
C THR A 180 16.80 3.52 1.28
N GLN A 181 16.91 3.93 2.53
CA GLN A 181 18.14 3.82 3.30
C GLN A 181 18.11 2.56 4.15
N MET A 182 19.12 1.72 4.00
CA MET A 182 19.34 0.53 4.82
C MET A 182 20.54 0.73 5.75
N ASN A 183 20.32 0.52 7.05
CA ASN A 183 21.40 0.50 8.02
C ASN A 183 21.96 -0.92 8.13
N ILE A 184 23.27 -1.05 7.96
CA ILE A 184 24.01 -2.29 8.09
C ILE A 184 24.76 -2.22 9.41
N VAL A 185 24.21 -2.90 10.41
CA VAL A 185 24.86 -2.99 11.74
C VAL A 185 26.09 -3.87 11.61
N GLY A 186 27.23 -3.32 12.00
CA GLY A 186 28.51 -4.00 11.93
C GLY A 186 28.62 -5.14 12.93
N GLN A 187 29.10 -6.27 12.45
CA GLN A 187 29.61 -7.34 13.29
C GLN A 187 31.03 -6.99 13.73
N GLU A 188 31.53 -7.68 14.72
CA GLU A 188 32.90 -7.59 15.13
C GLU A 188 33.84 -8.15 14.04
N ILE A 189 34.76 -7.32 13.57
CA ILE A 189 35.68 -7.64 12.48
C ILE A 189 37.12 -7.38 13.00
N MET A 190 38.07 -8.22 12.63
CA MET A 190 39.45 -8.13 13.02
C MET A 190 40.28 -7.55 11.88
N THR A 191 41.06 -6.52 12.18
CA THR A 191 42.04 -5.90 11.27
C THR A 191 43.25 -6.80 11.01
N GLN A 192 44.11 -6.40 10.06
CA GLN A 192 45.35 -7.11 9.77
C GLN A 192 46.25 -7.23 11.02
N ASP A 193 46.33 -6.16 11.83
CA ASP A 193 47.12 -6.08 13.07
C ASP A 193 46.37 -6.61 14.30
N LYS A 194 45.29 -7.42 14.09
CA LYS A 194 44.56 -8.15 15.12
C LYS A 194 43.78 -7.30 16.10
N VAL A 195 43.44 -6.07 15.73
CA VAL A 195 42.52 -5.23 16.50
C VAL A 195 41.09 -5.53 16.09
N SER A 196 40.23 -5.79 17.08
CA SER A 196 38.79 -5.99 16.85
C SER A 196 38.10 -4.63 16.77
N LEU A 197 37.20 -4.44 15.78
CA LEU A 197 36.39 -3.25 15.65
C LEU A 197 35.00 -3.57 15.09
N ARG A 198 34.05 -2.65 15.25
CA ARG A 198 32.73 -2.71 14.61
C ARG A 198 32.56 -1.52 13.69
N ILE A 199 32.06 -1.77 12.49
CA ILE A 199 31.73 -0.72 11.51
C ILE A 199 30.25 -0.75 11.23
N ASN A 200 29.56 0.33 11.57
CA ASN A 200 28.21 0.57 11.11
C ASN A 200 28.27 1.26 9.75
N PHE A 201 27.51 0.73 8.82
CA PHE A 201 27.50 1.15 7.44
C PHE A 201 26.08 1.49 6.98
N VAL A 202 25.95 2.36 6.02
CA VAL A 202 24.67 2.76 5.45
C VAL A 202 24.73 2.61 3.95
N CYS A 203 23.64 2.13 3.37
CA CYS A 203 23.47 1.98 1.93
C CYS A 203 22.13 2.59 1.52
N THR A 204 22.13 3.37 0.44
CA THR A 204 20.93 3.94 -0.16
C THR A 204 20.70 3.28 -1.51
N TYR A 205 19.53 2.72 -1.68
CA TYR A 205 19.16 1.95 -2.87
C TYR A 205 17.70 2.20 -3.26
N ARG A 206 17.33 1.76 -4.45
CA ARG A 206 15.93 1.63 -4.89
C ARG A 206 15.75 0.32 -5.66
N VAL A 207 14.54 -0.21 -5.62
CA VAL A 207 14.14 -1.38 -6.41
C VAL A 207 14.01 -1.01 -7.88
N THR A 208 14.52 -1.85 -8.78
CA THR A 208 14.46 -1.63 -10.24
C THR A 208 13.51 -2.58 -10.94
N ASP A 209 13.36 -3.80 -10.45
CA ASP A 209 12.42 -4.78 -11.00
C ASP A 209 11.46 -5.28 -9.90
N PHE A 210 10.25 -4.75 -9.93
CA PHE A 210 9.24 -4.99 -8.89
C PHE A 210 8.63 -6.40 -8.93
N VAL A 211 8.83 -7.14 -10.01
CA VAL A 211 8.33 -8.51 -10.14
C VAL A 211 9.39 -9.50 -9.72
N ARG A 212 10.56 -9.43 -10.34
CA ARG A 212 11.62 -10.42 -10.14
C ARG A 212 12.20 -10.40 -8.73
N ILE A 213 12.26 -9.23 -8.10
CA ILE A 213 12.80 -9.08 -6.74
C ILE A 213 12.07 -9.96 -5.70
N LEU A 214 10.80 -10.27 -5.91
CA LEU A 214 10.02 -11.13 -4.99
C LEU A 214 9.75 -12.53 -5.52
N THR A 215 9.95 -12.76 -6.80
CA THR A 215 9.77 -14.10 -7.38
C THR A 215 11.06 -14.91 -7.42
N GLU A 216 12.21 -14.21 -7.48
CA GLU A 216 13.51 -14.85 -7.59
C GLU A 216 14.35 -14.76 -6.31
N ILE A 217 14.01 -13.84 -5.39
CA ILE A 217 14.77 -13.62 -4.16
C ILE A 217 13.81 -13.67 -2.96
N ASP A 218 14.16 -14.45 -1.95
CA ASP A 218 13.38 -14.56 -0.71
C ASP A 218 13.48 -13.25 0.12
N ASP A 219 14.69 -12.86 0.51
CA ASP A 219 14.95 -11.61 1.23
C ASP A 219 16.15 -10.87 0.62
N TYR A 220 15.85 -9.94 -0.29
CA TYR A 220 16.88 -9.15 -0.94
C TYR A 220 17.59 -8.18 0.03
N THR A 221 16.92 -7.74 1.08
CA THR A 221 17.52 -6.83 2.08
C THR A 221 18.55 -7.56 2.92
N GLU A 222 18.26 -8.79 3.32
CA GLU A 222 19.25 -9.64 4.02
C GLU A 222 20.41 -10.01 3.11
N GLN A 223 20.15 -10.37 1.85
CA GLN A 223 21.23 -10.65 0.90
C GLN A 223 22.14 -9.43 0.67
N MET A 224 21.56 -8.22 0.55
CA MET A 224 22.35 -6.97 0.48
C MET A 224 23.17 -6.74 1.75
N ARG A 225 22.57 -6.97 2.92
CA ARG A 225 23.26 -6.84 4.20
C ARG A 225 24.46 -7.77 4.30
N VAL A 226 24.26 -9.04 3.96
CA VAL A 226 25.33 -10.04 3.94
C VAL A 226 26.42 -9.66 2.94
N ALA A 227 26.06 -9.22 1.74
CA ALA A 227 27.04 -8.78 0.74
C ALA A 227 27.91 -7.61 1.24
N ALA A 228 27.29 -6.62 1.89
CA ALA A 228 28.03 -5.50 2.49
C ALA A 228 28.93 -5.94 3.64
N GLN A 229 28.45 -6.82 4.52
CA GLN A 229 29.24 -7.35 5.63
C GLN A 229 30.46 -8.16 5.15
N LEU A 230 30.30 -8.95 4.10
CA LEU A 230 31.42 -9.69 3.49
C LEU A 230 32.42 -8.74 2.86
N ALA A 231 31.97 -7.68 2.16
CA ALA A 231 32.88 -6.68 1.59
C ALA A 231 33.62 -5.89 2.67
N LEU A 232 32.95 -5.51 3.76
CA LEU A 232 33.56 -4.87 4.91
C LEU A 232 34.62 -5.75 5.54
N ARG A 233 34.33 -7.03 5.74
CA ARG A 233 35.27 -8.01 6.33
C ARG A 233 36.49 -8.22 5.45
N ASP A 234 36.32 -8.30 4.13
CA ASP A 234 37.39 -8.46 3.16
C ASP A 234 38.32 -7.24 3.15
N TYR A 235 37.77 -6.03 3.21
CA TYR A 235 38.59 -4.81 3.28
C TYR A 235 39.33 -4.71 4.61
N VAL A 236 38.60 -4.77 5.72
CA VAL A 236 39.17 -4.59 7.07
C VAL A 236 40.28 -5.60 7.38
N GLY A 237 40.11 -6.84 6.92
CA GLY A 237 41.14 -7.87 7.13
C GLY A 237 42.50 -7.63 6.38
N LYS A 238 42.50 -6.76 5.37
CA LYS A 238 43.67 -6.44 4.55
C LYS A 238 44.49 -5.26 5.08
N TYR A 239 43.88 -4.40 5.91
CA TYR A 239 44.48 -3.14 6.37
C TYR A 239 44.68 -3.12 7.88
N ARG A 240 45.61 -2.29 8.33
CA ARG A 240 45.84 -1.99 9.74
C ARG A 240 44.83 -1.00 10.25
N LEU A 241 44.62 -0.93 11.56
CA LEU A 241 43.66 -0.02 12.17
C LEU A 241 43.89 1.44 11.74
N ASP A 242 45.11 1.92 11.81
CA ASP A 242 45.44 3.31 11.46
C ASP A 242 45.09 3.63 10.01
N GLU A 243 45.42 2.74 9.09
CA GLU A 243 45.09 2.88 7.65
C GLU A 243 43.60 2.95 7.40
N ILE A 244 42.80 2.17 8.15
CA ILE A 244 41.33 2.18 8.05
C ILE A 244 40.76 3.51 8.57
N LEU A 245 41.29 4.01 9.69
CA LEU A 245 40.85 5.27 10.30
C LEU A 245 41.18 6.49 9.44
N GLU A 246 42.34 6.46 8.75
CA GLU A 246 42.78 7.49 7.83
C GLU A 246 42.02 7.49 6.51
N ASN A 247 41.68 6.30 5.99
CA ASN A 247 41.03 6.14 4.65
C ASN A 247 39.63 5.55 4.70
N LYS A 248 38.73 6.20 5.43
CA LYS A 248 37.30 5.81 5.50
C LYS A 248 36.61 5.90 4.15
N GLU A 249 37.04 6.84 3.30
CA GLU A 249 36.46 7.01 1.94
C GLU A 249 36.84 5.82 1.05
N GLY A 250 38.04 5.31 1.13
CA GLY A 250 38.50 4.13 0.42
C GLY A 250 37.69 2.87 0.80
N LEU A 251 37.41 2.70 2.10
CA LEU A 251 36.53 1.64 2.59
C LEU A 251 35.10 1.78 2.02
N SER A 252 34.55 2.98 2.08
CA SER A 252 33.16 3.25 1.55
C SER A 252 33.07 2.95 0.05
N LYS A 253 34.06 3.41 -0.72
CA LYS A 253 34.15 3.17 -2.16
C LYS A 253 34.26 1.67 -2.49
N TYR A 254 35.14 0.95 -1.78
CA TYR A 254 35.29 -0.48 -1.98
C TYR A 254 33.99 -1.25 -1.75
N VAL A 255 33.30 -0.99 -0.64
CA VAL A 255 32.01 -1.66 -0.34
C VAL A 255 30.96 -1.28 -1.37
N LEU A 256 30.88 -0.01 -1.79
CA LEU A 256 29.98 0.44 -2.83
C LEU A 256 30.19 -0.31 -4.16
N GLU A 257 31.44 -0.45 -4.60
CA GLU A 257 31.78 -1.19 -5.82
C GLU A 257 31.36 -2.66 -5.72
N ARG A 258 31.61 -3.32 -4.58
CA ARG A 258 31.20 -4.70 -4.34
C ARG A 258 29.67 -4.88 -4.31
N LEU A 259 28.95 -3.91 -3.76
CA LEU A 259 27.48 -3.93 -3.79
C LEU A 259 26.95 -3.71 -5.20
N LYS A 260 27.55 -2.80 -5.97
CA LYS A 260 27.18 -2.55 -7.37
C LYS A 260 27.33 -3.79 -8.27
N GLU A 261 28.32 -4.63 -8.03
CA GLU A 261 28.49 -5.91 -8.72
C GLU A 261 27.27 -6.83 -8.52
N LYS A 262 26.48 -6.62 -7.46
CA LYS A 262 25.28 -7.41 -7.11
C LYS A 262 23.98 -6.80 -7.58
N GLU A 263 23.95 -5.56 -8.06
CA GLU A 263 22.73 -4.83 -8.46
C GLU A 263 21.82 -5.65 -9.37
N ALA A 264 22.40 -6.22 -10.44
CA ALA A 264 21.65 -7.00 -11.41
C ALA A 264 21.04 -8.27 -10.82
N SER A 265 21.73 -8.92 -9.87
CA SER A 265 21.25 -10.15 -9.23
C SER A 265 20.24 -9.89 -8.11
N LEU A 266 20.24 -8.68 -7.54
CA LEU A 266 19.37 -8.26 -6.45
C LEU A 266 18.21 -7.38 -6.92
N PHE A 267 18.14 -7.05 -8.21
CA PHE A 267 17.12 -6.17 -8.81
C PHE A 267 16.96 -4.82 -8.13
N VAL A 268 18.10 -4.25 -7.71
CA VAL A 268 18.19 -2.94 -7.05
C VAL A 268 19.22 -2.07 -7.75
N GLU A 269 19.09 -0.76 -7.62
CA GLU A 269 20.10 0.22 -7.99
C GLU A 269 20.65 0.84 -6.70
N ILE A 270 21.95 0.75 -6.48
CA ILE A 270 22.62 1.29 -5.30
C ILE A 270 23.17 2.67 -5.63
N LYS A 271 22.64 3.69 -4.98
CA LYS A 271 23.00 5.09 -5.24
C LYS A 271 24.21 5.52 -4.45
N ASP A 272 24.24 5.14 -3.19
CA ASP A 272 25.30 5.55 -2.27
C ASP A 272 25.49 4.50 -1.17
N ALA A 273 26.72 4.44 -0.65
CA ALA A 273 27.05 3.59 0.48
C ALA A 273 28.24 4.18 1.24
N GLY A 274 28.16 4.20 2.58
CA GLY A 274 29.17 4.85 3.38
C GLY A 274 29.29 4.35 4.82
N VAL A 275 30.45 4.60 5.41
CA VAL A 275 30.69 4.34 6.83
C VAL A 275 29.93 5.35 7.67
N LYS A 276 29.08 4.86 8.55
CA LYS A 276 28.36 5.67 9.53
C LYS A 276 29.22 5.97 10.74
N ASP A 277 29.76 4.93 11.33
CA ASP A 277 30.74 5.03 12.46
C ASP A 277 31.61 3.80 12.55
N ILE A 278 32.77 3.96 13.24
CA ILE A 278 33.72 2.89 13.57
C ILE A 278 33.79 2.85 15.08
N ILE A 279 33.44 1.73 15.68
CA ILE A 279 33.45 1.53 17.13
C ILE A 279 34.66 0.66 17.50
N LEU A 280 35.53 1.22 18.31
CA LEU A 280 36.69 0.53 18.86
C LEU A 280 36.41 -0.01 20.26
N PRO A 281 37.03 -1.13 20.68
CA PRO A 281 37.03 -1.56 22.08
C PRO A 281 37.56 -0.45 22.98
N GLY A 282 37.04 -0.35 24.21
CA GLY A 282 37.37 0.72 25.16
C GLY A 282 38.87 0.84 25.41
N GLU A 283 39.56 -0.28 25.65
CA GLU A 283 40.99 -0.34 25.88
C GLU A 283 41.84 0.24 24.74
N ILE A 284 41.49 -0.12 23.50
CA ILE A 284 42.20 0.39 22.31
C ILE A 284 41.96 1.88 22.15
N ARG A 285 40.73 2.35 22.36
CA ARG A 285 40.37 3.77 22.31
C ARG A 285 41.15 4.57 23.36
N ASP A 286 41.32 4.06 24.59
CA ASP A 286 42.01 4.73 25.67
C ASP A 286 43.53 4.80 25.40
N ILE A 287 44.11 3.75 24.83
CA ILE A 287 45.51 3.76 24.37
C ILE A 287 45.72 4.81 23.27
N MET A 288 44.88 4.82 22.24
CA MET A 288 44.96 5.80 21.14
C MET A 288 44.81 7.24 21.66
N ASN A 289 43.90 7.49 22.57
CA ASN A 289 43.73 8.80 23.20
C ASN A 289 45.01 9.22 23.98
N THR A 290 45.65 8.29 24.67
CA THR A 290 46.91 8.56 25.41
C THR A 290 48.04 8.94 24.46
N VAL A 291 48.16 8.20 23.32
CA VAL A 291 49.15 8.52 22.29
C VAL A 291 48.91 9.90 21.70
N LEU A 292 47.62 10.17 21.29
CA LEU A 292 47.23 11.46 20.71
C LEU A 292 47.52 12.64 21.66
N VAL A 293 47.24 12.49 22.94
CA VAL A 293 47.55 13.51 23.97
C VAL A 293 49.05 13.74 24.09
N ALA A 294 49.84 12.67 24.07
CA ALA A 294 51.30 12.78 24.11
C ALA A 294 51.87 13.51 22.86
N GLU A 295 51.38 13.16 21.67
CA GLU A 295 51.77 13.84 20.43
C GLU A 295 51.40 15.33 20.43
N LYS A 296 50.17 15.67 20.85
CA LYS A 296 49.71 17.07 20.95
C LYS A 296 50.53 17.86 21.96
N LYS A 297 50.93 17.26 23.09
CA LYS A 297 51.80 17.87 24.06
C LYS A 297 53.21 18.11 23.47
N ALA A 298 53.76 17.13 22.74
CA ALA A 298 55.04 17.29 22.06
C ALA A 298 55.04 18.42 21.03
N GLN A 299 53.95 18.48 20.19
CA GLN A 299 53.74 19.56 19.22
C GLN A 299 53.65 20.93 19.91
N ALA A 300 52.89 21.05 20.97
CA ALA A 300 52.75 22.28 21.75
C ALA A 300 54.11 22.73 22.31
N ASN A 301 54.90 21.81 22.90
CA ASN A 301 56.24 22.09 23.41
C ASN A 301 57.19 22.58 22.31
N VAL A 302 57.13 22.03 21.10
CA VAL A 302 57.93 22.50 19.96
C VAL A 302 57.58 23.94 19.58
N ILE A 303 56.28 24.27 19.54
CA ILE A 303 55.79 25.62 19.24
C ILE A 303 56.26 26.59 20.33
N THR A 304 56.06 26.26 21.60
CA THR A 304 56.49 27.10 22.74
C THR A 304 58.02 27.39 22.70
N ARG A 305 58.79 26.35 22.46
CA ARG A 305 60.27 26.54 22.36
C ARG A 305 60.69 27.44 21.18
N ARG A 306 59.98 27.31 20.02
CA ARG A 306 60.21 28.20 18.87
C ARG A 306 59.89 29.67 19.20
N GLU A 307 58.78 29.90 19.88
CA GLU A 307 58.39 31.25 20.32
C GLU A 307 59.41 31.81 21.36
N GLU A 308 59.85 31.03 22.33
CA GLU A 308 60.84 31.41 23.29
C GLU A 308 62.17 31.79 22.60
N VAL A 309 62.62 30.98 21.65
CA VAL A 309 63.85 31.27 20.87
C VAL A 309 63.66 32.54 20.03
N ALA A 310 62.50 32.73 19.39
CA ALA A 310 62.23 33.94 18.62
C ALA A 310 62.22 35.19 19.51
N SER A 311 61.54 35.11 20.67
CA SER A 311 61.56 36.18 21.70
C SER A 311 62.97 36.53 22.21
N THR A 312 63.75 35.52 22.55
CA THR A 312 65.11 35.71 23.01
C THR A 312 66.04 36.36 21.94
N ARG A 313 65.89 35.94 20.67
CA ARG A 313 66.58 36.57 19.54
C ARG A 313 66.19 38.02 19.35
N SER A 314 64.86 38.34 19.48
CA SER A 314 64.32 39.70 19.38
C SER A 314 64.91 40.57 20.50
N LEU A 315 64.96 40.11 21.74
CA LEU A 315 65.51 40.79 22.86
C LEU A 315 67.07 41.02 22.68
N LEU A 316 67.81 40.03 22.21
CA LEU A 316 69.21 40.13 21.87
C LEU A 316 69.55 41.18 20.79
N ASN A 317 68.67 41.20 19.74
CA ASN A 317 68.81 42.20 18.70
C ASN A 317 68.52 43.64 19.21
N THR A 318 67.50 43.76 20.07
CA THR A 318 67.15 45.06 20.71
C THR A 318 68.27 45.54 21.62
N ALA A 319 68.88 44.64 22.41
CA ALA A 319 70.02 44.96 23.27
C ALA A 319 71.30 45.40 22.49
N LYS A 320 71.58 44.72 21.36
CA LYS A 320 72.69 45.14 20.46
C LYS A 320 72.45 46.52 19.87
N LEU A 321 71.22 46.88 19.48
CA LEU A 321 70.84 48.20 18.96
C LEU A 321 70.98 49.30 20.04
N MET A 322 70.82 48.93 21.30
CA MET A 322 71.03 49.88 22.43
C MET A 322 72.47 50.06 22.81
N ASP A 323 73.37 49.08 22.54
CA ASP A 323 74.79 49.15 22.80
C ASP A 323 75.59 49.94 21.69
N GLU A 324 74.99 50.06 20.48
CA GLU A 324 75.55 50.75 19.33
C GLU A 324 75.20 52.24 19.25
N ASN A 325 74.39 52.80 20.18
CA ASN A 325 74.06 54.24 20.31
C ASN A 325 74.59 54.81 21.60
#